data_ff9c50e1e29986956bf8ac9d88d64bec
#
_entry.id   ff9c50e1e29986956bf8ac9d88d64bec
#
_cell.length_a   1.000
_cell.length_b   1.000
_cell.length_c   1.000
_cell.angle_alpha   90.00
_cell.angle_beta   90.00
_cell.angle_gamma   90.00
#
_symmetry.space_group_name_H-M   'P 1'
#
loop_
_entity.id
_entity.type
_entity.pdbx_description
1 polymer ?
#
loop_
_entity_poly.entity_id
_entity_poly.type
_entity_poly.pdbx_seq_one_letter_code
_entity_poly.pdbx_strand_id
1 'polypeptide(L)'
;MADFRVGERGSTRVAGFDFGNSPTEILESDILPGSTIALSTTNGTRIMEAAAHAPYILAGSFVNATAIADALITGFAGERVTVVGCGWEGRRASEDEAAAGAILRRLKERGARLDGRARHVVDAYLSRPVERLRSNSAARRLRRLGYERDLDLCLAEDIVPVVPLMLDGAFVEGRNLPASMCEISGLRAASKSRNSS
;
A
#
# COMPACT_ATOMS: atom_id res chain seq x y z
N MET A 1 23.24 -4.81 -1.49
CA MET A 1 23.22 -3.33 -1.75
C MET A 1 22.16 -3.11 -2.79
N ALA A 2 21.33 -2.07 -2.69
CA ALA A 2 20.28 -1.84 -3.70
C ALA A 2 20.92 -1.30 -4.99
N ASP A 3 20.34 -1.67 -6.12
CA ASP A 3 20.78 -1.24 -7.45
C ASP A 3 20.42 0.23 -7.69
N PHE A 4 19.24 0.66 -7.20
CA PHE A 4 18.74 2.02 -7.34
C PHE A 4 18.25 2.56 -5.99
N ARG A 5 18.40 3.88 -5.82
CA ARG A 5 17.89 4.64 -4.68
C ARG A 5 16.80 5.58 -5.15
N VAL A 6 15.61 5.42 -4.61
CA VAL A 6 14.41 6.18 -4.92
C VAL A 6 13.94 6.90 -3.65
N GLY A 7 13.60 8.17 -3.74
CA GLY A 7 13.03 8.81 -2.57
C GLY A 7 12.90 10.31 -2.62
N GLU A 8 12.11 10.81 -1.66
CA GLU A 8 11.79 12.24 -1.51
C GLU A 8 11.97 12.71 -0.07
N ARG A 9 12.20 14.01 0.07
CA ARG A 9 12.04 14.80 1.29
C ARG A 9 11.32 16.09 0.93
N GLY A 10 10.14 16.32 1.56
CA GLY A 10 9.31 17.47 1.22
C GLY A 10 8.82 17.48 -0.25
N SER A 11 8.58 16.30 -0.82
CA SER A 11 8.22 16.07 -2.23
C SER A 11 9.31 16.40 -3.26
N THR A 12 10.56 16.57 -2.83
CA THR A 12 11.73 16.79 -3.71
C THR A 12 12.65 15.59 -3.65
N ARG A 13 13.23 15.20 -4.80
CA ARG A 13 14.20 14.10 -4.88
C ARG A 13 15.36 14.34 -3.89
N VAL A 14 15.72 13.30 -3.16
CA VAL A 14 16.88 13.34 -2.23
C VAL A 14 18.16 13.50 -3.04
N ALA A 15 19.04 14.39 -2.60
CA ALA A 15 20.33 14.58 -3.26
C ALA A 15 21.14 13.27 -3.29
N GLY A 16 21.68 12.93 -4.45
CA GLY A 16 22.44 11.71 -4.67
C GLY A 16 21.58 10.44 -4.85
N PHE A 17 20.26 10.53 -4.88
CA PHE A 17 19.38 9.42 -5.26
C PHE A 17 19.17 9.41 -6.78
N ASP A 18 18.94 8.21 -7.32
CA ASP A 18 18.79 8.00 -8.76
C ASP A 18 17.46 8.56 -9.26
N PHE A 19 16.37 8.40 -8.48
CA PHE A 19 15.03 8.89 -8.81
C PHE A 19 14.38 9.59 -7.62
N GLY A 20 13.39 10.43 -7.92
CA GLY A 20 12.42 10.95 -6.97
C GLY A 20 11.40 9.90 -6.56
N ASN A 21 10.21 10.34 -6.15
CA ASN A 21 9.10 9.44 -5.79
C ASN A 21 7.95 9.52 -6.83
N SER A 22 8.29 9.89 -8.06
CA SER A 22 7.35 9.92 -9.18
C SER A 22 7.20 8.52 -9.78
N PRO A 23 6.03 7.89 -9.73
CA PRO A 23 5.85 6.58 -10.33
C PRO A 23 5.93 6.62 -11.87
N THR A 24 5.58 7.73 -12.51
CA THR A 24 5.74 7.87 -13.96
C THR A 24 7.20 7.97 -14.36
N GLU A 25 8.03 8.69 -13.59
CA GLU A 25 9.49 8.74 -13.80
C GLU A 25 10.12 7.35 -13.71
N ILE A 26 9.70 6.55 -12.72
CA ILE A 26 10.20 5.18 -12.53
C ILE A 26 9.75 4.26 -13.67
N LEU A 27 8.50 4.36 -14.12
CA LEU A 27 7.98 3.55 -15.22
C LEU A 27 8.63 3.86 -16.57
N GLU A 28 9.08 5.10 -16.78
CA GLU A 28 9.77 5.54 -18.00
C GLU A 28 11.28 5.31 -17.95
N SER A 29 11.80 4.78 -16.83
CA SER A 29 13.22 4.52 -16.64
C SER A 29 13.65 3.16 -17.19
N ASP A 30 14.95 2.97 -17.37
CA ASP A 30 15.56 1.71 -17.82
C ASP A 30 15.80 0.71 -16.66
N ILE A 31 14.98 0.76 -15.60
CA ILE A 31 15.08 -0.21 -14.49
C ILE A 31 14.66 -1.59 -14.98
N LEU A 32 15.59 -2.53 -14.93
CA LEU A 32 15.35 -3.89 -15.38
C LEU A 32 14.58 -4.73 -14.35
N PRO A 33 13.74 -5.68 -14.79
CA PRO A 33 13.14 -6.67 -13.89
C PRO A 33 14.19 -7.40 -13.05
N GLY A 34 13.91 -7.55 -11.76
CA GLY A 34 14.82 -8.16 -10.79
C GLY A 34 15.75 -7.17 -10.09
N SER A 35 15.77 -5.90 -10.50
CA SER A 35 16.50 -4.86 -9.79
C SER A 35 15.96 -4.63 -8.38
N THR A 36 16.85 -4.33 -7.44
CA THR A 36 16.54 -3.97 -6.06
C THR A 36 16.48 -2.45 -5.90
N ILE A 37 15.37 -1.92 -5.41
CA ILE A 37 15.16 -0.50 -5.17
C ILE A 37 15.15 -0.22 -3.67
N ALA A 38 16.02 0.66 -3.19
CA ALA A 38 15.92 1.23 -1.86
C ALA A 38 15.03 2.47 -1.90
N LEU A 39 13.84 2.36 -1.30
CA LEU A 39 12.86 3.45 -1.25
C LEU A 39 12.90 4.19 0.08
N SER A 40 13.00 5.52 0.05
CA SER A 40 12.95 6.37 1.24
C SER A 40 11.93 7.50 1.05
N THR A 41 10.90 7.53 1.89
CA THR A 41 9.83 8.53 1.83
C THR A 41 9.60 9.18 3.20
N THR A 42 8.94 10.33 3.22
CA THR A 42 8.66 11.06 4.46
C THR A 42 7.63 10.35 5.34
N ASN A 43 6.62 9.69 4.75
CA ASN A 43 5.48 9.15 5.50
C ASN A 43 5.43 7.62 5.48
N GLY A 44 5.62 6.99 4.33
CA GLY A 44 5.49 5.54 4.16
C GLY A 44 6.43 4.75 5.07
N THR A 45 7.70 5.13 5.17
CA THR A 45 8.70 4.46 6.02
C THR A 45 8.33 4.47 7.50
N ARG A 46 7.75 5.57 8.01
CA ARG A 46 7.29 5.67 9.40
C ARG A 46 6.16 4.71 9.72
N ILE A 47 5.23 4.51 8.79
CA ILE A 47 4.13 3.55 8.95
C ILE A 47 4.67 2.13 8.92
N MET A 48 5.67 1.84 8.07
CA MET A 48 6.34 0.54 8.03
C MET A 48 7.02 0.22 9.35
N GLU A 49 7.75 1.16 9.94
CA GLU A 49 8.36 1.02 11.27
C GLU A 49 7.31 0.76 12.36
N ALA A 50 6.21 1.51 12.34
CA ALA A 50 5.11 1.31 13.30
C ALA A 50 4.41 -0.05 13.14
N ALA A 51 4.36 -0.58 11.92
CA ALA A 51 3.75 -1.86 11.60
C ALA A 51 4.73 -3.05 11.69
N ALA A 52 6.00 -2.85 12.02
CA ALA A 52 7.05 -3.87 11.98
C ALA A 52 6.76 -5.14 12.81
N HIS A 53 5.86 -5.05 13.79
CA HIS A 53 5.42 -6.21 14.59
C HIS A 53 4.23 -6.97 13.99
N ALA A 54 3.65 -6.48 12.88
CA ALA A 54 2.59 -7.21 12.19
C ALA A 54 3.19 -8.45 11.52
N PRO A 55 2.50 -9.60 11.58
CA PRO A 55 3.00 -10.84 10.97
C PRO A 55 3.13 -10.71 9.45
N TYR A 56 2.28 -9.90 8.83
CA TYR A 56 2.28 -9.64 7.40
C TYR A 56 1.98 -8.17 7.13
N ILE A 57 2.65 -7.59 6.15
CA ILE A 57 2.43 -6.22 5.70
C ILE A 57 2.33 -6.23 4.18
N LEU A 58 1.22 -5.72 3.65
CA LEU A 58 0.99 -5.56 2.23
C LEU A 58 0.92 -4.07 1.89
N ALA A 59 1.41 -3.68 0.71
CA ALA A 59 1.26 -2.32 0.22
C ALA A 59 0.13 -2.24 -0.81
N GLY A 60 -0.90 -1.46 -0.48
CA GLY A 60 -2.08 -1.26 -1.31
C GLY A 60 -2.31 0.20 -1.69
N SER A 61 -2.87 0.42 -2.86
CA SER A 61 -3.27 1.72 -3.39
C SER A 61 -4.44 1.54 -4.38
N PHE A 62 -4.86 2.60 -5.06
CA PHE A 62 -5.88 2.49 -6.11
C PHE A 62 -5.48 1.51 -7.21
N VAL A 63 -4.22 1.59 -7.67
CA VAL A 63 -3.74 0.84 -8.84
C VAL A 63 -3.80 -0.68 -8.68
N ASN A 64 -3.84 -1.20 -7.45
CA ASN A 64 -3.86 -2.63 -7.15
C ASN A 64 -4.94 -3.04 -6.14
N ALA A 65 -5.98 -2.24 -5.95
CA ALA A 65 -6.97 -2.44 -4.89
C ALA A 65 -7.69 -3.80 -4.97
N THR A 66 -8.02 -4.26 -6.17
CA THR A 66 -8.61 -5.60 -6.40
C THR A 66 -7.63 -6.71 -6.07
N ALA A 67 -6.39 -6.62 -6.55
CA ALA A 67 -5.37 -7.65 -6.28
C ALA A 67 -5.09 -7.79 -4.77
N ILE A 68 -5.02 -6.68 -4.03
CA ILE A 68 -4.89 -6.69 -2.57
C ILE A 68 -6.10 -7.35 -1.91
N ALA A 69 -7.32 -7.00 -2.32
CA ALA A 69 -8.52 -7.61 -1.75
C ALA A 69 -8.58 -9.13 -2.01
N ASP A 70 -8.26 -9.57 -3.23
CA ASP A 70 -8.21 -10.99 -3.59
C ASP A 70 -7.17 -11.75 -2.76
N ALA A 71 -5.96 -11.20 -2.64
CA ALA A 71 -4.90 -11.80 -1.83
C ALA A 71 -5.28 -11.93 -0.35
N LEU A 72 -5.94 -10.92 0.21
CA LEU A 72 -6.41 -10.95 1.60
C LEU A 72 -7.51 -11.99 1.82
N ILE A 73 -8.46 -12.14 0.91
CA ILE A 73 -9.53 -13.14 1.01
C ILE A 73 -9.00 -14.56 0.85
N THR A 74 -8.06 -14.79 -0.06
CA THR A 74 -7.55 -16.14 -0.35
C THR A 74 -6.44 -16.57 0.58
N GLY A 75 -5.51 -15.67 0.92
CA GLY A 75 -4.31 -15.99 1.70
C GLY A 75 -4.46 -15.76 3.21
N PHE A 76 -5.45 -14.97 3.64
CA PHE A 76 -5.60 -14.55 5.04
C PHE A 76 -7.04 -14.73 5.54
N ALA A 77 -7.72 -15.76 5.08
CA ALA A 77 -9.10 -16.07 5.47
C ALA A 77 -9.21 -16.29 7.00
N GLY A 78 -10.14 -15.57 7.64
CA GLY A 78 -10.34 -15.64 9.09
C GLY A 78 -9.43 -14.72 9.92
N GLU A 79 -8.43 -14.10 9.31
CA GLU A 79 -7.52 -13.19 10.02
C GLU A 79 -8.12 -11.79 10.17
N ARG A 80 -7.63 -11.07 11.18
CA ARG A 80 -7.96 -9.65 11.35
C ARG A 80 -7.03 -8.79 10.52
N VAL A 81 -7.60 -8.04 9.58
CA VAL A 81 -6.87 -7.11 8.73
C VAL A 81 -7.08 -5.68 9.21
N THR A 82 -6.00 -4.90 9.30
CA THR A 82 -6.03 -3.46 9.54
C THR A 82 -5.53 -2.74 8.31
N VAL A 83 -6.36 -1.86 7.75
CA VAL A 83 -5.97 -0.98 6.63
C VAL A 83 -5.55 0.37 7.21
N VAL A 84 -4.33 0.80 6.92
CA VAL A 84 -3.71 2.01 7.47
C VAL A 84 -3.34 2.97 6.34
N GLY A 85 -3.85 4.20 6.39
CA GLY A 85 -3.38 5.29 5.52
C GLY A 85 -2.07 5.86 6.06
N CYS A 86 -1.11 6.16 5.18
CA CYS A 86 0.20 6.70 5.57
C CYS A 86 0.11 8.15 6.07
N GLY A 87 -0.88 8.91 5.58
CA GLY A 87 -1.08 10.30 5.94
C GLY A 87 -0.01 11.24 5.39
N TRP A 88 -0.09 12.49 5.79
CA TRP A 88 0.89 13.52 5.50
C TRP A 88 1.28 14.26 6.77
N GLU A 89 2.56 14.21 7.14
CA GLU A 89 3.08 14.88 8.36
C GLU A 89 2.27 14.58 9.64
N GLY A 90 1.86 13.32 9.80
CA GLY A 90 1.04 12.88 10.94
C GLY A 90 -0.45 13.26 10.85
N ARG A 91 -0.90 13.83 9.73
CA ARG A 91 -2.32 14.18 9.47
C ARG A 91 -2.95 13.19 8.50
N ARG A 92 -4.27 13.09 8.56
CA ARG A 92 -5.05 12.29 7.61
C ARG A 92 -4.92 12.90 6.20
N ALA A 93 -4.77 12.04 5.20
CA ALA A 93 -4.74 12.39 3.80
C ALA A 93 -5.99 11.83 3.09
N SER A 94 -6.66 12.67 2.32
CA SER A 94 -7.92 12.29 1.65
C SER A 94 -7.72 11.22 0.57
N GLU A 95 -6.58 11.24 -0.08
CA GLU A 95 -6.15 10.24 -1.08
C GLU A 95 -5.94 8.86 -0.45
N ASP A 96 -5.31 8.80 0.73
CA ASP A 96 -5.10 7.55 1.45
C ASP A 96 -6.44 6.96 1.94
N GLU A 97 -7.33 7.82 2.45
CA GLU A 97 -8.65 7.38 2.88
C GLU A 97 -9.48 6.85 1.71
N ALA A 98 -9.39 7.47 0.56
CA ALA A 98 -10.11 7.03 -0.63
C ALA A 98 -9.53 5.70 -1.16
N ALA A 99 -8.20 5.54 -1.20
CA ALA A 99 -7.56 4.28 -1.58
C ALA A 99 -7.90 3.14 -0.58
N ALA A 100 -7.88 3.44 0.73
CA ALA A 100 -8.35 2.50 1.74
C ALA A 100 -9.82 2.11 1.53
N GLY A 101 -10.68 3.08 1.18
CA GLY A 101 -12.09 2.84 0.86
C GLY A 101 -12.27 1.94 -0.36
N ALA A 102 -11.47 2.11 -1.40
CA ALA A 102 -11.47 1.28 -2.58
C ALA A 102 -11.15 -0.19 -2.25
N ILE A 103 -10.12 -0.44 -1.43
CA ILE A 103 -9.72 -1.78 -0.98
C ILE A 103 -10.81 -2.38 -0.08
N LEU A 104 -11.27 -1.63 0.94
CA LEU A 104 -12.29 -2.09 1.89
C LEU A 104 -13.63 -2.41 1.21
N ARG A 105 -14.03 -1.64 0.19
CA ARG A 105 -15.21 -1.92 -0.63
C ARG A 105 -15.09 -3.30 -1.27
N ARG A 106 -13.97 -3.57 -1.92
CA ARG A 106 -13.70 -4.85 -2.60
C ARG A 106 -13.66 -6.04 -1.63
N LEU A 107 -13.11 -5.83 -0.43
CA LEU A 107 -13.16 -6.82 0.64
C LEU A 107 -14.61 -7.11 1.08
N LYS A 108 -15.44 -6.07 1.26
CA LYS A 108 -16.86 -6.21 1.60
C LYS A 108 -17.63 -6.98 0.53
N GLU A 109 -17.41 -6.68 -0.75
CA GLU A 109 -18.01 -7.35 -1.90
C GLU A 109 -17.66 -8.85 -1.96
N ARG A 110 -16.50 -9.23 -1.40
CA ARG A 110 -16.02 -10.62 -1.27
C ARG A 110 -16.42 -11.30 0.04
N GLY A 111 -17.29 -10.66 0.83
CA GLY A 111 -17.85 -11.24 2.05
C GLY A 111 -17.07 -10.94 3.33
N ALA A 112 -16.02 -10.10 3.30
CA ALA A 112 -15.33 -9.69 4.53
C ALA A 112 -16.24 -8.86 5.44
N ARG A 113 -16.15 -9.10 6.74
CA ARG A 113 -16.86 -8.33 7.77
C ARG A 113 -16.08 -7.06 8.08
N LEU A 114 -16.71 -5.90 7.90
CA LEU A 114 -16.13 -4.61 8.23
C LEU A 114 -16.63 -4.12 9.60
N ASP A 115 -15.73 -3.54 10.40
CA ASP A 115 -16.12 -2.80 11.60
C ASP A 115 -16.80 -1.45 11.25
N GLY A 116 -17.21 -0.69 12.27
CA GLY A 116 -17.90 0.59 12.07
C GLY A 116 -17.04 1.63 11.37
N ARG A 117 -15.74 1.67 11.69
CA ARG A 117 -14.80 2.63 11.08
C ARG A 117 -14.53 2.29 9.62
N ALA A 118 -14.30 1.02 9.30
CA ALA A 118 -14.09 0.56 7.93
C ALA A 118 -15.33 0.82 7.06
N ARG A 119 -16.56 0.59 7.59
CA ARG A 119 -17.80 0.93 6.88
C ARG A 119 -17.88 2.42 6.56
N HIS A 120 -17.58 3.28 7.54
CA HIS A 120 -17.59 4.73 7.31
C HIS A 120 -16.59 5.16 6.23
N VAL A 121 -15.41 4.56 6.16
CA VAL A 121 -14.41 4.82 5.11
C VAL A 121 -14.93 4.39 3.73
N VAL A 122 -15.62 3.23 3.64
CA VAL A 122 -16.26 2.79 2.39
C VAL A 122 -17.36 3.78 1.96
N ASP A 123 -18.23 4.20 2.88
CA ASP A 123 -19.31 5.14 2.58
C ASP A 123 -18.75 6.50 2.12
N ALA A 124 -17.67 6.98 2.74
CA ALA A 124 -16.98 8.20 2.34
C ALA A 124 -16.35 8.07 0.93
N TYR A 125 -15.77 6.93 0.59
CA TYR A 125 -15.23 6.65 -0.74
C TYR A 125 -16.35 6.63 -1.80
N LEU A 126 -17.45 5.92 -1.55
CA LEU A 126 -18.59 5.82 -2.48
C LEU A 126 -19.33 7.15 -2.69
N SER A 127 -19.34 8.03 -1.68
CA SER A 127 -20.00 9.32 -1.76
C SER A 127 -19.19 10.42 -2.46
N ARG A 128 -17.90 10.18 -2.73
CA ARG A 128 -16.99 11.19 -3.28
C ARG A 128 -16.33 10.67 -4.55
N PRO A 129 -16.61 11.26 -5.72
CA PRO A 129 -15.90 10.91 -6.95
C PRO A 129 -14.38 11.04 -6.80
N VAL A 130 -13.63 10.06 -7.28
CA VAL A 130 -12.15 10.03 -7.24
C VAL A 130 -11.57 11.26 -7.95
N GLU A 131 -12.26 11.79 -8.94
CA GLU A 131 -11.89 13.02 -9.67
C GLU A 131 -11.72 14.23 -8.75
N ARG A 132 -12.41 14.27 -7.60
CA ARG A 132 -12.20 15.34 -6.60
C ARG A 132 -10.80 15.33 -6.00
N LEU A 133 -10.13 14.20 -5.99
CA LEU A 133 -8.74 14.10 -5.53
C LEU A 133 -7.79 14.84 -6.45
N ARG A 134 -8.14 15.03 -7.74
CA ARG A 134 -7.36 15.83 -8.70
C ARG A 134 -7.24 17.30 -8.29
N SER A 135 -8.07 17.79 -7.37
CA SER A 135 -8.05 19.17 -6.88
C SER A 135 -7.72 19.31 -5.39
N ASN A 136 -7.35 18.22 -4.70
CA ASN A 136 -6.96 18.28 -3.30
C ASN A 136 -5.58 18.94 -3.10
N SER A 137 -5.12 19.06 -1.86
CA SER A 137 -3.85 19.71 -1.53
C SER A 137 -2.64 18.96 -2.10
N ALA A 138 -2.68 17.61 -2.10
CA ALA A 138 -1.61 16.78 -2.66
C ALA A 138 -1.51 16.97 -4.17
N ALA A 139 -2.63 16.93 -4.91
CA ALA A 139 -2.65 17.14 -6.34
C ALA A 139 -2.14 18.54 -6.74
N ARG A 140 -2.54 19.57 -6.01
CA ARG A 140 -2.02 20.94 -6.23
C ARG A 140 -0.51 21.03 -5.99
N ARG A 141 0.00 20.29 -5.00
CA ARG A 141 1.44 20.21 -4.74
C ARG A 141 2.19 19.51 -5.86
N LEU A 142 1.70 18.36 -6.33
CA LEU A 142 2.30 17.63 -7.46
C LEU A 142 2.37 18.51 -8.72
N ARG A 143 1.30 19.23 -9.07
CA ARG A 143 1.30 20.17 -10.21
C ARG A 143 2.38 21.24 -10.07
N ARG A 144 2.50 21.86 -8.87
CA ARG A 144 3.52 22.90 -8.65
C ARG A 144 4.95 22.38 -8.81
N LEU A 145 5.16 21.08 -8.58
CA LEU A 145 6.45 20.41 -8.69
C LEU A 145 6.69 19.78 -10.05
N GLY A 146 5.75 19.91 -11.00
CA GLY A 146 5.86 19.34 -12.34
C GLY A 146 5.47 17.86 -12.46
N TYR A 147 4.90 17.27 -11.41
CA TYR A 147 4.50 15.85 -11.37
C TYR A 147 3.02 15.63 -11.67
N GLU A 148 2.42 16.46 -12.53
CA GLU A 148 0.98 16.33 -12.85
C GLU A 148 0.64 14.98 -13.50
N ARG A 149 1.54 14.44 -14.30
CA ARG A 149 1.38 13.13 -14.97
C ARG A 149 1.20 11.98 -13.98
N ASP A 150 1.77 12.09 -12.78
CA ASP A 150 1.58 11.09 -11.73
C ASP A 150 0.13 10.97 -11.27
N LEU A 151 -0.68 12.03 -11.39
CA LEU A 151 -2.09 12.00 -10.97
C LEU A 151 -2.91 11.01 -11.79
N ASP A 152 -2.63 10.86 -13.07
CA ASP A 152 -3.36 9.93 -13.93
C ASP A 152 -3.09 8.49 -13.51
N LEU A 153 -1.83 8.17 -13.24
CA LEU A 153 -1.45 6.84 -12.76
C LEU A 153 -1.94 6.58 -11.34
N CYS A 154 -1.68 7.50 -10.40
CA CYS A 154 -2.00 7.31 -8.99
C CYS A 154 -3.51 7.22 -8.69
N LEU A 155 -4.35 7.81 -9.55
CA LEU A 155 -5.81 7.78 -9.40
C LEU A 155 -6.49 6.73 -10.29
N ALA A 156 -5.73 5.99 -11.11
CA ALA A 156 -6.27 4.87 -11.86
C ALA A 156 -6.52 3.67 -10.92
N GLU A 157 -7.69 3.04 -11.06
CA GLU A 157 -8.03 1.87 -10.26
C GLU A 157 -7.72 0.58 -11.02
N ASP A 158 -7.10 -0.39 -10.30
CA ASP A 158 -6.92 -1.78 -10.74
C ASP A 158 -6.16 -1.97 -12.07
N ILE A 159 -5.20 -1.09 -12.34
CA ILE A 159 -4.36 -1.19 -13.54
C ILE A 159 -3.13 -2.08 -13.35
N VAL A 160 -2.80 -2.46 -12.12
CA VAL A 160 -1.64 -3.30 -11.80
C VAL A 160 -2.06 -4.46 -10.89
N PRO A 161 -1.97 -5.72 -11.36
CA PRO A 161 -2.37 -6.88 -10.57
C PRO A 161 -1.25 -7.38 -9.63
N VAL A 162 -0.51 -6.47 -9.00
CA VAL A 162 0.64 -6.77 -8.13
C VAL A 162 0.25 -6.66 -6.67
N VAL A 163 0.70 -7.59 -5.85
CA VAL A 163 0.53 -7.62 -4.39
C VAL A 163 1.89 -7.50 -3.73
N PRO A 164 2.38 -6.30 -3.41
CA PRO A 164 3.62 -6.15 -2.68
C PRO A 164 3.46 -6.66 -1.25
N LEU A 165 4.23 -7.68 -0.88
CA LEU A 165 4.28 -8.26 0.46
C LEU A 165 5.66 -8.04 1.06
N MET A 166 5.71 -7.62 2.32
CA MET A 166 6.95 -7.47 3.08
C MET A 166 7.47 -8.83 3.53
N LEU A 167 8.67 -9.19 3.06
CA LEU A 167 9.43 -10.36 3.49
C LEU A 167 10.87 -9.91 3.79
N ASP A 168 11.39 -10.27 4.94
CA ASP A 168 12.77 -10.01 5.36
C ASP A 168 13.24 -8.56 5.14
N GLY A 169 12.33 -7.60 5.39
CA GLY A 169 12.61 -6.18 5.28
C GLY A 169 12.52 -5.57 3.87
N ALA A 170 12.06 -6.35 2.88
CA ALA A 170 11.83 -5.88 1.51
C ALA A 170 10.42 -6.22 1.02
N PHE A 171 9.86 -5.37 0.17
CA PHE A 171 8.65 -5.72 -0.58
C PHE A 171 9.01 -6.56 -1.80
N VAL A 172 8.34 -7.68 -1.92
CA VAL A 172 8.41 -8.60 -3.08
C VAL A 172 7.02 -8.84 -3.65
N GLU A 173 6.93 -9.36 -4.87
CA GLU A 173 5.63 -9.71 -5.44
C GLU A 173 5.02 -10.93 -4.73
N GLY A 174 3.85 -10.75 -4.12
CA GLY A 174 3.17 -11.75 -3.29
C GLY A 174 2.31 -12.77 -4.06
N ARG A 175 2.23 -12.73 -5.39
CA ARG A 175 1.40 -13.68 -6.17
C ARG A 175 1.86 -15.13 -6.10
N ASN A 176 3.11 -15.36 -5.78
CA ASN A 176 3.73 -16.69 -5.68
C ASN A 176 3.97 -17.10 -4.22
N LEU A 177 3.20 -16.56 -3.27
CA LEU A 177 3.31 -16.99 -1.89
C LEU A 177 2.98 -18.48 -1.81
N PRO A 178 3.87 -19.31 -1.26
CA PRO A 178 3.59 -20.74 -1.10
C PRO A 178 2.36 -20.91 -0.20
N ALA A 179 1.50 -21.86 -0.51
CA ALA A 179 0.37 -22.26 0.33
C ALA A 179 0.79 -22.56 1.78
N SER A 180 2.08 -22.83 2.02
CA SER A 180 2.70 -22.96 3.35
C SER A 180 2.65 -21.70 4.22
N MET A 181 2.37 -20.51 3.69
CA MET A 181 2.13 -19.33 4.56
C MET A 181 0.80 -19.45 5.34
N CYS A 182 -0.21 -20.14 4.81
CA CYS A 182 -1.38 -20.54 5.60
C CYS A 182 -1.01 -21.53 6.73
N GLU A 183 -0.01 -22.38 6.54
CA GLU A 183 0.45 -23.34 7.56
C GLU A 183 1.27 -22.68 8.67
N ILE A 184 2.04 -21.63 8.36
CA ILE A 184 2.82 -20.88 9.38
C ILE A 184 1.90 -20.11 10.32
N SER A 185 0.75 -19.60 9.87
CA SER A 185 -0.25 -18.99 10.75
C SER A 185 -0.90 -20.03 11.68
N GLY A 186 -1.14 -21.24 11.20
CA GLY A 186 -1.64 -22.37 11.98
C GLY A 186 -0.64 -22.86 13.06
N LEU A 187 0.64 -22.89 12.75
CA LEU A 187 1.71 -23.29 13.70
C LEU A 187 1.92 -22.26 14.81
N ARG A 188 1.78 -20.96 14.55
CA ARG A 188 1.86 -19.92 15.59
C ARG A 188 0.64 -19.91 16.53
N ALA A 189 -0.54 -20.24 16.04
CA ALA A 189 -1.73 -20.39 16.87
C ALA A 189 -1.58 -21.59 17.83
N ALA A 190 -1.02 -22.72 17.37
CA ALA A 190 -0.78 -23.90 18.18
C ALA A 190 0.34 -23.71 19.23
N SER A 191 1.32 -22.85 19.01
CA SER A 191 2.39 -22.57 19.99
C SER A 191 1.94 -21.67 21.13
N LYS A 192 0.96 -20.79 20.92
CA LYS A 192 0.39 -19.95 21.99
C LYS A 192 -0.51 -20.71 22.97
N SER A 193 -1.08 -21.84 22.55
CA SER A 193 -1.94 -22.65 23.41
C SER A 193 -1.17 -23.61 24.33
N ARG A 194 0.15 -23.78 24.16
CA ARG A 194 0.97 -24.67 24.98
C ARG A 194 1.76 -24.00 26.13
N ASN A 195 1.72 -22.66 26.23
CA ASN A 195 2.42 -21.90 27.25
C ASN A 195 1.48 -21.34 28.35
N SER A 196 0.27 -21.85 28.47
CA SER A 196 -0.69 -21.53 29.55
C SER A 196 -1.17 -22.80 30.24
N SER A 197 -0.20 -23.55 30.74
CA SER A 197 -0.46 -24.66 31.71
C SER A 197 0.60 -24.61 32.77
#